data_e8b111a2e7c314f495fa334118018e9d
#
_entry.id   e8b111a2e7c314f495fa334118018e9d
#
_cell.length_a   1.000
_cell.length_b   1.000
_cell.length_c   1.000
_cell.angle_alpha   90.00
_cell.angle_beta   90.00
_cell.angle_gamma   90.00
#
_symmetry.space_group_name_H-M   'P 1'
#
loop_
_entity.id
_entity.type
_entity.pdbx_description
1 polymer ?
#
loop_
_entity_poly.entity_id
_entity_poly.type
_entity_poly.pdbx_seq_one_letter_code
_entity_poly.pdbx_strand_id
1 'polypeptide(L)'
;MLSFLSKLTMRMGQLCHATLSSSDEPTLLRELWDYFVEKYFTVRFEEYNYQNFSIKTGGLLSAQAVIVAFFLGLIIAAAVAMFQKRTLGDLVRALDRENANEPARAMTLEQLGLIRNTAIKQDLRHGTALRRVVRCVEEEEYLASMAEKKAAFEADEQNKDKKWKDVPFQYDFYNHHFYIPAELMFGADVHFDKKGSNPLVFVFTVIVCVVFASLVCYLLPEMLQLADNFIGVFKG
;
A
#
# COMPACT_ATOMS: atom_id res chain seq x y z
N MET A 1 -4.80 -10.00 19.82
CA MET A 1 -4.70 -9.00 18.76
C MET A 1 -5.45 -7.70 19.11
N LEU A 2 -6.70 -7.75 19.56
CA LEU A 2 -7.49 -6.58 20.00
C LEU A 2 -6.90 -5.81 21.20
N SER A 3 -6.27 -6.49 22.16
CA SER A 3 -5.62 -5.89 23.33
C SER A 3 -4.34 -5.08 22.96
N PHE A 4 -3.68 -5.42 21.87
CA PHE A 4 -2.50 -4.71 21.38
C PHE A 4 -2.88 -3.40 20.69
N LEU A 5 -3.95 -3.42 19.90
CA LEU A 5 -4.47 -2.22 19.21
C LEU A 5 -5.02 -1.19 20.22
N SER A 6 -5.71 -1.62 21.29
CA SER A 6 -6.20 -0.71 22.33
C SER A 6 -5.08 -0.06 23.14
N LYS A 7 -3.97 -0.79 23.37
CA LYS A 7 -2.78 -0.21 24.03
C LYS A 7 -2.00 0.72 23.10
N LEU A 8 -2.01 0.47 21.78
CA LEU A 8 -1.37 1.34 20.79
C LEU A 8 -2.12 2.68 20.65
N THR A 9 -3.45 2.64 20.60
CA THR A 9 -4.28 3.86 20.53
C THR A 9 -4.22 4.68 21.81
N MET A 10 -4.19 4.04 23.01
CA MET A 10 -3.94 4.74 24.27
C MET A 10 -2.54 5.36 24.35
N ARG A 11 -1.51 4.64 23.89
CA ARG A 11 -0.14 5.19 23.88
C ARG A 11 0.04 6.31 22.84
N MET A 12 -0.58 6.23 21.69
CA MET A 12 -0.57 7.34 20.71
C MET A 12 -1.31 8.56 21.24
N GLY A 13 -2.44 8.40 21.91
CA GLY A 13 -3.14 9.48 22.60
C GLY A 13 -2.30 10.12 23.73
N GLN A 14 -1.60 9.29 24.51
CA GLN A 14 -0.71 9.79 25.58
C GLN A 14 0.59 10.41 25.05
N LEU A 15 1.15 9.90 23.93
CA LEU A 15 2.31 10.52 23.27
C LEU A 15 1.96 11.84 22.63
N CYS A 16 0.81 11.99 22.00
CA CYS A 16 0.32 13.30 21.55
C CYS A 16 0.09 14.27 22.70
N HIS A 17 -0.41 13.80 23.87
CA HIS A 17 -0.55 14.65 25.05
C HIS A 17 0.79 14.99 25.73
N ALA A 18 1.75 14.06 25.75
CA ALA A 18 3.02 14.26 26.44
C ALA A 18 4.02 15.14 25.67
N THR A 19 3.99 15.14 24.33
CA THR A 19 4.84 16.02 23.52
C THR A 19 4.31 17.44 23.36
N LEU A 20 3.05 17.71 23.80
CA LEU A 20 2.40 19.03 23.75
C LEU A 20 2.32 19.73 25.10
N SER A 21 2.87 19.15 26.18
CA SER A 21 2.74 19.66 27.56
C SER A 21 3.91 20.54 28.03
N SER A 22 4.61 21.21 27.11
CA SER A 22 5.70 22.09 27.53
C SER A 22 5.65 23.50 26.93
N SER A 23 4.47 24.13 26.96
CA SER A 23 4.31 25.62 27.01
C SER A 23 2.83 25.94 27.17
N ASP A 24 2.48 26.56 28.27
CA ASP A 24 1.11 26.90 28.67
C ASP A 24 0.48 28.07 27.87
N GLU A 25 0.99 28.38 26.68
CA GLU A 25 0.31 29.30 25.76
C GLU A 25 -0.23 28.51 24.55
N PRO A 26 -1.54 28.60 24.27
CA PRO A 26 -2.11 28.00 23.07
C PRO A 26 -1.48 28.67 21.85
N THR A 27 -0.62 27.96 21.16
CA THR A 27 -0.07 28.44 19.88
C THR A 27 -1.22 28.60 18.88
N LEU A 28 -1.27 29.72 18.15
CA LEU A 28 -2.27 29.98 17.09
C LEU A 28 -2.53 28.77 16.19
N LEU A 29 -1.50 27.97 15.95
CA LEU A 29 -1.61 26.73 15.17
C LEU A 29 -2.47 25.66 15.89
N ARG A 30 -2.41 25.58 17.21
CA ARG A 30 -3.20 24.62 17.98
C ARG A 30 -4.67 25.05 18.01
N GLU A 31 -4.95 26.33 18.26
CA GLU A 31 -6.32 26.86 18.22
C GLU A 31 -6.95 26.70 16.83
N LEU A 32 -6.19 26.97 15.77
CA LEU A 32 -6.63 26.76 14.39
C LEU A 32 -6.89 25.28 14.11
N TRP A 33 -6.03 24.38 14.62
CA TRP A 33 -6.20 22.95 14.46
C TRP A 33 -7.44 22.45 15.22
N ASP A 34 -7.60 22.84 16.47
CA ASP A 34 -8.75 22.46 17.29
C ASP A 34 -10.06 22.99 16.68
N TYR A 35 -10.07 24.25 16.23
CA TYR A 35 -11.21 24.81 15.48
C TYR A 35 -11.51 24.04 14.20
N PHE A 36 -10.48 23.69 13.44
CA PHE A 36 -10.65 22.93 12.19
C PHE A 36 -11.21 21.54 12.46
N VAL A 37 -10.66 20.83 13.44
CA VAL A 37 -11.13 19.50 13.83
C VAL A 37 -12.55 19.56 14.36
N GLU A 38 -12.85 20.49 15.25
CA GLU A 38 -14.19 20.64 15.82
C GLU A 38 -15.23 20.98 14.76
N LYS A 39 -14.91 21.89 13.85
CA LYS A 39 -15.86 22.36 12.83
C LYS A 39 -16.07 21.39 11.67
N TYR A 40 -15.01 20.74 11.21
CA TYR A 40 -15.05 19.96 9.95
C TYR A 40 -14.91 18.46 10.12
N PHE A 41 -14.37 18.00 11.25
CA PHE A 41 -14.23 16.57 11.52
C PHE A 41 -15.18 16.04 12.60
N THR A 42 -15.85 16.92 13.34
CA THR A 42 -16.83 16.50 14.33
C THR A 42 -18.20 16.38 13.67
N VAL A 43 -18.70 15.16 13.54
CA VAL A 43 -20.05 14.92 12.97
C VAL A 43 -21.08 15.16 14.08
N ARG A 44 -21.90 16.19 13.93
CA ARG A 44 -22.92 16.61 14.92
C ARG A 44 -24.27 16.00 14.56
N PHE A 45 -24.47 14.74 14.94
CA PHE A 45 -25.75 14.08 14.74
C PHE A 45 -26.85 14.57 15.69
N GLU A 46 -26.50 15.17 16.81
CA GLU A 46 -27.45 15.66 17.85
C GLU A 46 -28.26 16.86 17.37
N GLU A 47 -27.82 17.57 16.38
CA GLU A 47 -28.54 18.71 15.77
C GLU A 47 -29.68 18.24 14.86
N TYR A 48 -29.72 16.95 14.50
CA TYR A 48 -30.68 16.37 13.57
C TYR A 48 -31.61 15.38 14.27
N ASN A 49 -32.90 15.51 14.04
CA ASN A 49 -33.92 14.62 14.59
C ASN A 49 -34.30 13.53 13.59
N TYR A 50 -33.66 12.37 13.70
CA TYR A 50 -33.97 11.20 12.88
C TYR A 50 -35.12 10.40 13.48
N GLN A 51 -36.24 10.23 12.75
CA GLN A 51 -37.46 9.55 13.22
C GLN A 51 -37.46 8.04 12.92
N ASN A 52 -36.86 7.63 11.82
CA ASN A 52 -36.94 6.26 11.32
C ASN A 52 -35.73 5.39 11.69
N PHE A 53 -34.62 5.98 12.13
CA PHE A 53 -33.44 5.27 12.61
C PHE A 53 -32.73 6.04 13.73
N SER A 54 -32.03 5.32 14.59
CA SER A 54 -31.23 5.92 15.65
C SER A 54 -29.75 5.75 15.37
N ILE A 55 -28.98 6.84 15.40
CA ILE A 55 -27.53 6.80 15.22
C ILE A 55 -26.88 6.89 16.60
N LYS A 56 -26.06 5.88 16.91
CA LYS A 56 -25.26 5.91 18.14
C LYS A 56 -24.08 6.85 17.94
N THR A 57 -24.11 7.99 18.60
CA THR A 57 -23.03 8.96 18.66
C THR A 57 -22.04 8.56 19.73
N GLY A 58 -20.92 8.00 19.34
CA GLY A 58 -19.83 7.70 20.25
C GLY A 58 -19.31 6.26 20.14
N GLY A 59 -18.07 6.11 20.54
CA GLY A 59 -17.35 4.84 20.51
C GLY A 59 -16.55 4.59 19.23
N LEU A 60 -15.90 3.42 19.19
CA LEU A 60 -14.98 3.02 18.11
C LEU A 60 -15.66 2.87 16.74
N LEU A 61 -16.98 2.67 16.72
CA LEU A 61 -17.81 2.49 15.52
C LEU A 61 -18.66 3.72 15.20
N SER A 62 -18.30 4.90 15.69
CA SER A 62 -18.97 6.14 15.29
C SER A 62 -18.76 6.36 13.78
N ALA A 63 -19.76 6.93 13.11
CA ALA A 63 -19.67 7.23 11.67
C ALA A 63 -18.44 8.08 11.34
N GLN A 64 -18.10 9.01 12.21
CA GLN A 64 -16.89 9.82 12.09
C GLN A 64 -15.61 8.97 12.14
N ALA A 65 -15.50 8.04 13.10
CA ALA A 65 -14.33 7.17 13.20
C ALA A 65 -14.17 6.28 11.95
N VAL A 66 -15.27 5.81 11.39
CA VAL A 66 -15.27 5.00 10.15
C VAL A 66 -14.78 5.84 8.97
N ILE A 67 -15.27 7.07 8.80
CA ILE A 67 -14.84 7.99 7.74
C ILE A 67 -13.35 8.28 7.87
N VAL A 68 -12.90 8.68 9.04
CA VAL A 68 -11.48 9.01 9.28
C VAL A 68 -10.60 7.78 9.04
N ALA A 69 -11.01 6.59 9.52
CA ALA A 69 -10.27 5.35 9.31
C ALA A 69 -10.18 4.98 7.82
N PHE A 70 -11.26 5.19 7.05
CA PHE A 70 -11.27 4.94 5.62
C PHE A 70 -10.26 5.84 4.87
N PHE A 71 -10.29 7.15 5.12
CA PHE A 71 -9.36 8.08 4.47
C PHE A 71 -7.92 7.87 4.94
N LEU A 72 -7.71 7.54 6.22
CA LEU A 72 -6.39 7.15 6.72
C LEU A 72 -5.87 5.91 5.99
N GLY A 73 -6.72 4.92 5.75
CA GLY A 73 -6.38 3.73 4.97
C GLY A 73 -5.96 4.08 3.54
N LEU A 74 -6.64 5.02 2.87
CA LEU A 74 -6.25 5.50 1.55
C LEU A 74 -4.89 6.20 1.55
N ILE A 75 -4.61 7.03 2.55
CA ILE A 75 -3.31 7.70 2.71
C ILE A 75 -2.19 6.67 2.91
N ILE A 76 -2.42 5.68 3.77
CA ILE A 76 -1.46 4.59 4.00
C ILE A 76 -1.22 3.81 2.70
N ALA A 77 -2.28 3.47 1.96
CA ALA A 77 -2.16 2.77 0.68
C ALA A 77 -1.34 3.59 -0.34
N ALA A 78 -1.59 4.91 -0.43
CA ALA A 78 -0.84 5.81 -1.30
C ALA A 78 0.65 5.90 -0.88
N ALA A 79 0.92 5.95 0.44
CA ALA A 79 2.28 5.95 0.98
C ALA A 79 3.04 4.65 0.63
N VAL A 80 2.39 3.50 0.80
CA VAL A 80 2.96 2.19 0.44
C VAL A 80 3.24 2.11 -1.06
N ALA A 81 2.29 2.55 -1.91
CA ALA A 81 2.47 2.56 -3.36
C ALA A 81 3.64 3.47 -3.78
N MET A 82 3.76 4.65 -3.18
CA MET A 82 4.88 5.56 -3.43
C MET A 82 6.21 4.94 -2.99
N PHE A 83 6.26 4.33 -1.81
CA PHE A 83 7.45 3.66 -1.30
C PHE A 83 7.89 2.51 -2.20
N GLN A 84 6.96 1.67 -2.64
CA GLN A 84 7.23 0.58 -3.58
C GLN A 84 7.79 1.11 -4.90
N LYS A 85 7.13 2.08 -5.52
CA LYS A 85 7.60 2.72 -6.77
C LYS A 85 9.01 3.30 -6.63
N ARG A 86 9.32 3.94 -5.50
CA ARG A 86 10.64 4.53 -5.26
C ARG A 86 11.70 3.45 -5.07
N THR A 87 11.48 2.53 -4.12
CA THR A 87 12.50 1.57 -3.67
C THR A 87 12.71 0.43 -4.67
N LEU A 88 11.62 -0.13 -5.21
CA LEU A 88 11.71 -1.21 -6.19
C LEU A 88 12.05 -0.67 -7.58
N GLY A 89 11.58 0.52 -7.91
CA GLY A 89 11.90 1.20 -9.17
C GLY A 89 13.38 1.55 -9.33
N ASP A 90 14.17 1.61 -8.24
CA ASP A 90 15.62 1.82 -8.34
C ASP A 90 16.31 0.71 -9.14
N LEU A 91 15.88 -0.54 -8.98
CA LEU A 91 16.40 -1.67 -9.76
C LEU A 91 16.03 -1.54 -11.23
N VAL A 92 14.76 -1.25 -11.52
CA VAL A 92 14.27 -1.09 -12.91
C VAL A 92 15.00 0.04 -13.62
N ARG A 93 15.17 1.18 -12.96
CA ARG A 93 15.91 2.33 -13.51
C ARG A 93 17.39 2.05 -13.70
N ALA A 94 18.00 1.29 -12.80
CA ALA A 94 19.40 0.90 -12.93
C ALA A 94 19.60 -0.04 -14.12
N LEU A 95 18.75 -1.06 -14.29
CA LEU A 95 18.79 -1.97 -15.43
C LEU A 95 18.50 -1.25 -16.77
N ASP A 96 17.53 -0.31 -16.80
CA ASP A 96 17.24 0.50 -18.00
C ASP A 96 18.41 1.39 -18.37
N ARG A 97 19.08 2.02 -17.40
CA ARG A 97 20.27 2.86 -17.63
C ARG A 97 21.41 2.10 -18.28
N GLU A 98 21.64 0.88 -17.84
CA GLU A 98 22.70 0.00 -18.36
C GLU A 98 22.27 -0.78 -19.62
N ASN A 99 21.05 -0.54 -20.12
CA ASN A 99 20.47 -1.27 -21.25
C ASN A 99 20.51 -2.81 -21.08
N ALA A 100 20.25 -3.28 -19.86
CA ALA A 100 20.18 -4.70 -19.53
C ALA A 100 18.81 -5.28 -19.98
N ASN A 101 18.59 -5.31 -21.29
CA ASN A 101 17.33 -5.75 -21.93
C ASN A 101 17.40 -7.14 -22.56
N GLU A 102 18.55 -7.76 -22.49
CA GLU A 102 18.82 -9.11 -23.00
C GLU A 102 19.56 -9.95 -21.96
N PRO A 103 19.42 -11.28 -21.96
CA PRO A 103 20.15 -12.16 -21.05
C PRO A 103 21.68 -11.99 -21.13
N ALA A 104 22.21 -11.69 -22.33
CA ALA A 104 23.63 -11.45 -22.55
C ALA A 104 24.17 -10.17 -21.85
N ARG A 105 23.29 -9.24 -21.50
CA ARG A 105 23.61 -7.98 -20.80
C ARG A 105 23.08 -7.93 -19.38
N ALA A 106 22.64 -9.07 -18.87
CA ALA A 106 22.14 -9.17 -17.52
C ALA A 106 23.23 -8.80 -16.49
N MET A 107 22.83 -8.14 -15.40
CA MET A 107 23.75 -7.60 -14.42
C MET A 107 23.40 -8.08 -13.01
N THR A 108 24.41 -8.17 -12.15
CA THR A 108 24.22 -8.53 -10.74
C THR A 108 23.76 -7.32 -9.91
N LEU A 109 23.11 -7.57 -8.77
CA LEU A 109 22.73 -6.49 -7.84
C LEU A 109 23.96 -5.74 -7.29
N GLU A 110 25.13 -6.38 -7.25
CA GLU A 110 26.36 -5.76 -6.82
C GLU A 110 26.86 -4.75 -7.85
N GLN A 111 26.89 -5.11 -9.14
CA GLN A 111 27.25 -4.21 -10.24
C GLN A 111 26.35 -2.99 -10.31
N LEU A 112 25.07 -3.15 -10.00
CA LEU A 112 24.08 -2.07 -9.94
C LEU A 112 24.17 -1.24 -8.64
N GLY A 113 25.02 -1.63 -7.67
CA GLY A 113 25.14 -0.96 -6.37
C GLY A 113 23.94 -1.16 -5.43
N LEU A 114 23.04 -2.11 -5.75
CA LEU A 114 21.77 -2.32 -5.04
C LEU A 114 21.80 -3.53 -4.10
N ILE A 115 22.96 -4.16 -3.90
CA ILE A 115 23.12 -5.36 -3.08
C ILE A 115 22.68 -5.16 -1.61
N ARG A 116 22.71 -3.92 -1.09
CA ARG A 116 22.28 -3.61 0.27
C ARG A 116 20.78 -3.39 0.42
N ASN A 117 20.04 -3.27 -0.68
CA ASN A 117 18.61 -3.00 -0.65
C ASN A 117 17.83 -4.27 -0.31
N THR A 118 17.40 -4.39 0.96
CA THR A 118 16.65 -5.53 1.47
C THR A 118 15.26 -5.65 0.85
N ALA A 119 14.61 -4.53 0.51
CA ALA A 119 13.28 -4.53 -0.09
C ALA A 119 13.30 -5.14 -1.50
N ILE A 120 14.32 -4.81 -2.33
CA ILE A 120 14.52 -5.42 -3.64
C ILE A 120 14.72 -6.94 -3.51
N LYS A 121 15.60 -7.37 -2.60
CA LYS A 121 15.87 -8.80 -2.36
C LYS A 121 14.62 -9.54 -1.91
N GLN A 122 13.84 -8.94 -1.02
CA GLN A 122 12.61 -9.54 -0.52
C GLN A 122 11.55 -9.64 -1.61
N ASP A 123 11.39 -8.62 -2.45
CA ASP A 123 10.42 -8.65 -3.55
C ASP A 123 10.84 -9.62 -4.66
N LEU A 124 12.11 -9.71 -5.02
CA LEU A 124 12.62 -10.71 -5.94
C LEU A 124 12.41 -12.14 -5.43
N ARG A 125 12.52 -12.38 -4.12
CA ARG A 125 12.35 -13.70 -3.51
C ARG A 125 10.89 -14.11 -3.34
N HIS A 126 10.05 -13.23 -2.85
CA HIS A 126 8.67 -13.53 -2.41
C HIS A 126 7.60 -12.58 -2.99
N GLY A 127 8.02 -11.46 -3.58
CA GLY A 127 7.12 -10.47 -4.12
C GLY A 127 6.65 -10.80 -5.52
N THR A 128 5.77 -9.97 -6.02
CA THR A 128 5.20 -10.08 -7.37
C THR A 128 5.46 -8.85 -8.22
N ALA A 129 5.85 -7.73 -7.62
CA ALA A 129 5.97 -6.46 -8.32
C ALA A 129 7.16 -6.45 -9.30
N LEU A 130 8.37 -6.75 -8.81
CA LEU A 130 9.57 -6.84 -9.64
C LEU A 130 9.55 -8.06 -10.56
N ARG A 131 9.10 -9.21 -10.08
CA ARG A 131 9.07 -10.46 -10.87
C ARG A 131 8.15 -10.41 -12.11
N ARG A 132 7.28 -9.40 -12.20
CA ARG A 132 6.47 -9.17 -13.41
C ARG A 132 7.28 -8.59 -14.55
N VAL A 133 8.33 -7.83 -14.26
CA VAL A 133 9.10 -7.08 -15.25
C VAL A 133 10.58 -7.45 -15.28
N VAL A 134 11.17 -7.86 -14.17
CA VAL A 134 12.57 -8.27 -14.05
C VAL A 134 12.64 -9.79 -14.11
N ARG A 135 13.57 -10.31 -14.90
CA ARG A 135 13.89 -11.72 -15.05
C ARG A 135 15.28 -12.00 -14.49
N CYS A 136 15.48 -13.22 -14.03
CA CYS A 136 16.77 -13.74 -13.60
C CYS A 136 17.19 -14.84 -14.55
N VAL A 137 18.39 -14.76 -15.13
CA VAL A 137 18.88 -15.71 -16.11
C VAL A 137 18.97 -17.12 -15.53
N GLU A 138 19.53 -17.23 -14.33
CA GLU A 138 19.70 -18.52 -13.63
C GLU A 138 18.36 -19.13 -13.18
N GLU A 139 17.35 -18.29 -12.90
CA GLU A 139 15.99 -18.78 -12.60
C GLU A 139 15.35 -19.37 -13.87
N GLU A 140 15.51 -18.74 -15.02
CA GLU A 140 14.96 -19.23 -16.29
C GLU A 140 15.62 -20.55 -16.70
N GLU A 141 16.94 -20.67 -16.58
CA GLU A 141 17.67 -21.92 -16.82
C GLU A 141 17.25 -23.03 -15.85
N TYR A 142 17.09 -22.69 -14.56
CA TYR A 142 16.60 -23.62 -13.56
C TYR A 142 15.20 -24.13 -13.88
N LEU A 143 14.27 -23.22 -14.22
CA LEU A 143 12.90 -23.58 -14.58
C LEU A 143 12.83 -24.45 -15.83
N ALA A 144 13.66 -24.16 -16.84
CA ALA A 144 13.78 -25.01 -18.03
C ALA A 144 14.26 -26.43 -17.68
N SER A 145 15.31 -26.54 -16.87
CA SER A 145 15.83 -27.84 -16.43
C SER A 145 14.82 -28.62 -15.56
N MET A 146 14.03 -27.92 -14.75
CA MET A 146 12.98 -28.54 -13.92
C MET A 146 11.79 -28.99 -14.78
N ALA A 147 11.43 -28.24 -15.83
CA ALA A 147 10.40 -28.65 -16.78
C ALA A 147 10.78 -29.91 -17.50
N GLU A 148 12.04 -30.05 -17.97
CA GLU A 148 12.55 -31.27 -18.58
C GLU A 148 12.50 -32.48 -17.63
N LYS A 149 12.97 -32.29 -16.39
CA LYS A 149 12.94 -33.34 -15.37
C LYS A 149 11.50 -33.75 -15.01
N LYS A 150 10.59 -32.80 -14.95
CA LYS A 150 9.17 -33.08 -14.73
C LYS A 150 8.57 -33.87 -15.87
N ALA A 151 8.82 -33.46 -17.10
CA ALA A 151 8.38 -34.20 -18.30
C ALA A 151 8.91 -35.63 -18.32
N ALA A 152 10.20 -35.83 -18.01
CA ALA A 152 10.79 -37.15 -17.90
C ALA A 152 10.16 -37.98 -16.76
N PHE A 153 9.87 -37.37 -15.60
CA PHE A 153 9.22 -38.04 -14.48
C PHE A 153 7.77 -38.46 -14.81
N GLU A 154 7.02 -37.62 -15.52
CA GLU A 154 5.65 -37.91 -15.95
C GLU A 154 5.58 -38.96 -17.09
N ALA A 155 6.63 -39.07 -17.91
CA ALA A 155 6.74 -40.07 -18.95
C ALA A 155 7.08 -41.48 -18.42
N ASP A 156 7.62 -41.57 -17.22
CA ASP A 156 8.01 -42.84 -16.60
C ASP A 156 6.79 -43.56 -15.98
N GLU A 157 6.45 -44.71 -16.48
CA GLU A 157 5.31 -45.53 -16.02
C GLU A 157 5.39 -45.92 -14.53
N GLN A 158 6.60 -45.99 -13.96
CA GLN A 158 6.80 -46.33 -12.53
C GLN A 158 6.44 -45.21 -11.61
N ASN A 159 6.21 -44.01 -12.11
CA ASN A 159 5.92 -42.80 -11.31
C ASN A 159 4.46 -42.35 -11.38
N LYS A 160 3.56 -43.14 -12.01
CA LYS A 160 2.13 -42.79 -12.20
C LYS A 160 1.38 -42.43 -10.87
N ASP A 161 1.80 -43.05 -9.76
CA ASP A 161 1.18 -42.83 -8.46
C ASP A 161 1.95 -41.84 -7.57
N LYS A 162 3.09 -41.32 -8.04
CA LYS A 162 3.93 -40.41 -7.28
C LYS A 162 3.71 -38.96 -7.69
N LYS A 163 3.50 -38.07 -6.72
CA LYS A 163 3.40 -36.64 -6.99
C LYS A 163 4.79 -36.03 -7.14
N TRP A 164 5.02 -35.30 -8.21
CA TRP A 164 6.20 -34.45 -8.36
C TRP A 164 6.27 -33.40 -7.25
N LYS A 165 7.45 -33.22 -6.67
CA LYS A 165 7.70 -32.14 -5.70
C LYS A 165 8.51 -31.05 -6.37
N ASP A 166 7.89 -29.88 -6.51
CA ASP A 166 8.61 -28.71 -7.01
C ASP A 166 9.58 -28.22 -5.92
N VAL A 167 10.83 -28.05 -6.31
CA VAL A 167 11.86 -27.45 -5.44
C VAL A 167 11.92 -25.96 -5.79
N PRO A 168 11.71 -25.04 -4.81
CA PRO A 168 11.77 -23.64 -5.07
C PRO A 168 13.19 -23.19 -5.42
N PHE A 169 13.31 -22.28 -6.39
CA PHE A 169 14.58 -21.66 -6.75
C PHE A 169 15.13 -20.82 -5.58
N GLN A 170 16.40 -20.97 -5.29
CA GLN A 170 17.08 -20.19 -4.25
C GLN A 170 17.91 -19.09 -4.88
N TYR A 171 17.57 -17.84 -4.56
CA TYR A 171 18.30 -16.68 -5.06
C TYR A 171 19.64 -16.48 -4.33
N ASP A 172 20.72 -16.43 -5.10
CA ASP A 172 22.03 -15.90 -4.69
C ASP A 172 22.19 -14.51 -5.30
N PHE A 173 21.92 -13.47 -4.53
CA PHE A 173 21.92 -12.09 -4.99
C PHE A 173 23.32 -11.52 -5.31
N TYR A 174 24.37 -12.24 -5.02
CA TYR A 174 25.73 -11.86 -5.39
C TYR A 174 26.12 -12.34 -6.79
N ASN A 175 25.65 -13.53 -7.16
CA ASN A 175 26.09 -14.19 -8.40
C ASN A 175 25.01 -14.21 -9.49
N HIS A 176 23.73 -14.00 -9.12
CA HIS A 176 22.64 -14.06 -10.09
C HIS A 176 22.52 -12.77 -10.90
N HIS A 177 22.20 -12.94 -12.17
CA HIS A 177 22.11 -11.88 -13.16
C HIS A 177 20.64 -11.56 -13.48
N PHE A 178 20.34 -10.25 -13.46
CA PHE A 178 19.00 -9.72 -13.67
C PHE A 178 18.94 -8.86 -14.93
N TYR A 179 17.82 -8.93 -15.65
CA TYR A 179 17.55 -8.14 -16.83
C TYR A 179 16.07 -7.86 -16.99
N ILE A 180 15.70 -6.94 -17.88
CA ILE A 180 14.31 -6.62 -18.22
C ILE A 180 14.13 -6.98 -19.69
N PRO A 181 13.34 -8.01 -20.06
CA PRO A 181 13.06 -8.32 -21.45
C PRO A 181 12.49 -7.12 -22.19
N ALA A 182 12.90 -6.89 -23.43
CA ALA A 182 12.44 -5.76 -24.24
C ALA A 182 10.90 -5.67 -24.33
N GLU A 183 10.23 -6.82 -24.34
CA GLU A 183 8.76 -6.92 -24.36
C GLU A 183 8.10 -6.37 -23.08
N LEU A 184 8.79 -6.46 -21.93
CA LEU A 184 8.30 -6.02 -20.64
C LEU A 184 8.71 -4.59 -20.29
N MET A 185 9.54 -3.93 -21.11
CA MET A 185 10.05 -2.58 -20.86
C MET A 185 8.91 -1.58 -20.73
N PHE A 186 7.90 -1.63 -21.60
CA PHE A 186 6.73 -0.75 -21.50
C PHE A 186 5.98 -0.96 -20.18
N GLY A 187 5.80 -2.21 -19.76
CA GLY A 187 5.18 -2.53 -18.46
C GLY A 187 6.01 -2.02 -17.27
N ALA A 188 7.33 -2.12 -17.36
CA ALA A 188 8.26 -1.60 -16.37
C ALA A 188 8.14 -0.07 -16.24
N ASP A 189 8.10 0.64 -17.36
CA ASP A 189 7.94 2.10 -17.39
C ASP A 189 6.62 2.56 -16.78
N VAL A 190 5.53 1.88 -17.06
CA VAL A 190 4.19 2.20 -16.51
C VAL A 190 4.13 1.94 -15.00
N HIS A 191 4.71 0.83 -14.53
CA HIS A 191 4.61 0.47 -13.11
C HIS A 191 5.60 1.21 -12.21
N PHE A 192 6.80 1.49 -12.70
CA PHE A 192 7.89 2.02 -11.86
C PHE A 192 8.31 3.44 -12.18
N ASP A 193 7.71 4.06 -13.21
CA ASP A 193 7.98 5.47 -13.62
C ASP A 193 9.47 5.76 -13.90
N LYS A 194 9.85 5.99 -15.14
CA LYS A 194 11.24 6.36 -15.52
C LYS A 194 11.81 7.53 -14.75
N LYS A 195 10.94 8.50 -14.38
CA LYS A 195 11.33 9.72 -13.67
C LYS A 195 11.36 9.58 -12.14
N GLY A 196 10.98 8.41 -11.61
CA GLY A 196 10.80 8.19 -10.18
C GLY A 196 9.49 8.79 -9.63
N SER A 197 9.11 8.38 -8.41
CA SER A 197 7.90 8.90 -7.77
C SER A 197 8.09 10.36 -7.35
N ASN A 198 7.21 11.23 -7.80
CA ASN A 198 7.21 12.64 -7.38
C ASN A 198 6.55 12.77 -5.99
N PRO A 199 7.29 13.19 -4.94
CA PRO A 199 6.73 13.35 -3.60
C PRO A 199 5.61 14.40 -3.54
N LEU A 200 5.58 15.36 -4.47
CA LEU A 200 4.53 16.37 -4.55
C LEU A 200 3.15 15.74 -4.85
N VAL A 201 3.11 14.69 -5.67
CA VAL A 201 1.86 13.98 -5.95
C VAL A 201 1.31 13.34 -4.69
N PHE A 202 2.17 12.77 -3.84
CA PHE A 202 1.75 12.22 -2.55
C PHE A 202 1.20 13.30 -1.62
N VAL A 203 1.90 14.42 -1.47
CA VAL A 203 1.43 15.55 -0.65
C VAL A 203 0.07 16.05 -1.15
N PHE A 204 -0.09 16.21 -2.46
CA PHE A 204 -1.37 16.59 -3.07
C PHE A 204 -2.47 15.57 -2.76
N THR A 205 -2.18 14.28 -2.86
CA THR A 205 -3.13 13.20 -2.52
C THR A 205 -3.58 13.30 -1.05
N VAL A 206 -2.65 13.54 -0.13
CA VAL A 206 -2.98 13.73 1.30
C VAL A 206 -3.91 14.93 1.49
N ILE A 207 -3.60 16.06 0.87
CA ILE A 207 -4.46 17.28 0.95
C ILE A 207 -5.85 16.97 0.43
N VAL A 208 -5.97 16.34 -0.73
CA VAL A 208 -7.26 15.96 -1.32
C VAL A 208 -8.02 15.01 -0.40
N CYS A 209 -7.37 14.00 0.18
CA CYS A 209 -8.01 13.09 1.14
C CYS A 209 -8.54 13.83 2.37
N VAL A 210 -7.77 14.77 2.93
CA VAL A 210 -8.19 15.56 4.10
C VAL A 210 -9.40 16.44 3.75
N VAL A 211 -9.37 17.13 2.63
CA VAL A 211 -10.49 17.97 2.17
C VAL A 211 -11.75 17.12 1.93
N PHE A 212 -11.60 15.97 1.29
CA PHE A 212 -12.73 15.07 1.03
C PHE A 212 -13.30 14.47 2.34
N ALA A 213 -12.44 14.07 3.27
CA ALA A 213 -12.89 13.58 4.58
C ALA A 213 -13.69 14.66 5.34
N SER A 214 -13.21 15.90 5.34
CA SER A 214 -13.92 17.03 5.95
C SER A 214 -15.29 17.27 5.28
N LEU A 215 -15.33 17.24 3.95
CA LEU A 215 -16.56 17.42 3.20
C LEU A 215 -17.58 16.30 3.52
N VAL A 216 -17.13 15.05 3.56
CA VAL A 216 -18.00 13.91 3.90
C VAL A 216 -18.52 14.04 5.32
N CYS A 217 -17.67 14.39 6.31
CA CYS A 217 -18.11 14.60 7.69
C CYS A 217 -19.14 15.74 7.80
N TYR A 218 -18.97 16.79 7.00
CA TYR A 218 -19.90 17.93 7.00
C TYR A 218 -21.25 17.58 6.35
N LEU A 219 -21.24 16.90 5.21
CA LEU A 219 -22.47 16.57 4.46
C LEU A 219 -23.23 15.35 5.02
N LEU A 220 -22.56 14.47 5.77
CA LEU A 220 -23.16 13.21 6.22
C LEU A 220 -24.47 13.39 7.00
N PRO A 221 -24.59 14.33 7.97
CA PRO A 221 -25.83 14.52 8.71
C PRO A 221 -26.99 14.93 7.80
N GLU A 222 -26.75 15.82 6.84
CA GLU A 222 -27.78 16.29 5.89
C GLU A 222 -28.24 15.15 4.96
N MET A 223 -27.30 14.34 4.47
CA MET A 223 -27.61 13.18 3.63
C MET A 223 -28.43 12.15 4.40
N LEU A 224 -28.12 11.93 5.68
CA LEU A 224 -28.89 11.03 6.54
C LEU A 224 -30.30 11.57 6.85
N GLN A 225 -30.46 12.87 7.03
CA GLN A 225 -31.76 13.48 7.20
C GLN A 225 -32.63 13.35 5.94
N LEU A 226 -32.02 13.53 4.76
CA LEU A 226 -32.71 13.28 3.48
C LEU A 226 -33.16 11.82 3.37
N ALA A 227 -32.30 10.87 3.75
CA ALA A 227 -32.63 9.45 3.76
C ALA A 227 -33.75 9.12 4.77
N ASP A 228 -33.74 9.75 5.96
CA ASP A 228 -34.80 9.58 6.97
C ASP A 228 -36.16 10.05 6.44
N ASN A 229 -36.18 11.22 5.83
CA ASN A 229 -37.39 11.78 5.20
C ASN A 229 -37.88 10.87 4.08
N PHE A 230 -36.98 10.33 3.25
CA PHE A 230 -37.35 9.42 2.17
C PHE A 230 -37.98 8.11 2.71
N ILE A 231 -37.41 7.52 3.76
CA ILE A 231 -37.97 6.35 4.43
C ILE A 231 -39.34 6.66 5.02
N GLY A 232 -39.54 7.85 5.58
CA GLY A 232 -40.84 8.30 6.12
C GLY A 232 -41.94 8.31 5.06
N VAL A 233 -41.63 8.72 3.83
CA VAL A 233 -42.59 8.71 2.71
C VAL A 233 -43.05 7.29 2.33
N PHE A 234 -42.19 6.29 2.47
CA PHE A 234 -42.55 4.90 2.15
C PHE A 234 -43.25 4.15 3.29
N LYS A 235 -43.18 4.69 4.51
CA LYS A 235 -43.86 4.08 5.68
C LYS A 235 -45.27 4.61 5.96
N GLY A 236 -45.62 5.76 5.41
CA GLY A 236 -46.94 6.37 5.50
C GLY A 236 -47.81 5.95 4.34
#